data_28441436c67d344ae23b028f3a21cccb
#
_entry.id   28441436c67d344ae23b028f3a21cccb
#
_cell.length_a   1.000
_cell.length_b   1.000
_cell.length_c   1.000
_cell.angle_alpha   90.00
_cell.angle_beta   90.00
_cell.angle_gamma   90.00
#
_symmetry.space_group_name_H-M   'P 1'
#
loop_
_entity.id
_entity.type
_entity.pdbx_description
1 polymer ?
#
loop_
_entity_poly.entity_id
_entity_poly.type
_entity_poly.pdbx_seq_one_letter_code
_entity_poly.pdbx_strand_id
1 'polypeptide(L)'
;MNEVKKLSDILNIDFSQYSAESDAEIAEMERKQAEREKIERYKKQAPARYWNESIDTYKAETEAQTKALNATRDFINAVDCGAFCSLIFIGTVGTGKTHLALSIIRECGGLYRLSSNIVEELRRAKSFTAKESEAEILDNYGSARLLVIDEIGRGVAAAEEQYMLYQIINERYNRRKPTILISNQAKKDFLNYIGIAAADRLTESAQVVEFTGKSYRRELRAQNA
;
A
#
# COMPACT_ATOMS: atom_id res chain seq x y z
N MET A 1 -68.74 4.57 4.56
CA MET A 1 -67.28 4.63 4.82
C MET A 1 -66.58 4.65 3.47
N ASN A 2 -66.08 5.81 3.04
CA ASN A 2 -65.33 5.90 1.77
C ASN A 2 -63.93 5.40 2.02
N GLU A 3 -63.56 4.30 1.35
CA GLU A 3 -62.16 3.86 1.29
C GLU A 3 -61.33 4.91 0.57
N VAL A 4 -60.33 5.44 1.26
CA VAL A 4 -59.33 6.33 0.65
C VAL A 4 -58.40 5.46 -0.20
N LYS A 5 -58.66 5.41 -1.52
CA LYS A 5 -57.76 4.74 -2.45
C LYS A 5 -56.36 5.44 -2.42
N LYS A 6 -55.28 4.66 -2.34
CA LYS A 6 -53.91 5.19 -2.45
C LYS A 6 -53.71 5.78 -3.85
N LEU A 7 -52.88 6.83 -3.94
CA LEU A 7 -52.59 7.51 -5.23
C LEU A 7 -52.04 6.55 -6.29
N SER A 8 -51.27 5.54 -5.88
CA SER A 8 -50.77 4.42 -6.72
C SER A 8 -51.88 3.66 -7.43
N ASP A 9 -53.01 3.41 -6.72
CA ASP A 9 -54.12 2.65 -7.23
C ASP A 9 -54.98 3.47 -8.24
N ILE A 10 -54.88 4.81 -8.12
CA ILE A 10 -55.59 5.74 -9.02
C ILE A 10 -54.82 5.96 -10.33
N LEU A 11 -53.48 5.99 -10.24
CA LEU A 11 -52.61 6.29 -11.38
C LEU A 11 -52.10 5.05 -12.11
N ASN A 12 -52.37 3.86 -11.60
CA ASN A 12 -51.87 2.58 -12.13
C ASN A 12 -50.36 2.59 -12.39
N ILE A 13 -49.60 3.30 -11.53
CA ILE A 13 -48.16 3.43 -11.62
C ILE A 13 -47.54 2.58 -10.51
N ASP A 14 -46.68 1.64 -10.88
CA ASP A 14 -45.86 0.88 -9.94
C ASP A 14 -44.64 1.70 -9.52
N PHE A 15 -44.79 2.45 -8.42
CA PHE A 15 -43.72 3.24 -7.85
C PHE A 15 -42.55 2.40 -7.31
N SER A 16 -42.74 1.08 -7.15
CA SER A 16 -41.65 0.21 -6.65
C SER A 16 -40.51 0.05 -7.67
N GLN A 17 -40.82 0.04 -8.97
CA GLN A 17 -39.79 0.03 -10.01
C GLN A 17 -39.07 1.37 -10.11
N TYR A 18 -39.78 2.50 -9.95
CA TYR A 18 -39.17 3.83 -10.00
C TYR A 18 -38.20 4.08 -8.84
N SER A 19 -38.49 3.60 -7.63
CA SER A 19 -37.59 3.70 -6.47
C SER A 19 -36.36 2.80 -6.64
N ALA A 20 -36.51 1.59 -7.16
CA ALA A 20 -35.41 0.64 -7.34
C ALA A 20 -34.40 1.10 -8.42
N GLU A 21 -34.88 1.65 -9.54
CA GLU A 21 -34.01 2.22 -10.58
C GLU A 21 -33.25 3.46 -10.06
N SER A 22 -33.92 4.35 -9.34
CA SER A 22 -33.31 5.51 -8.71
C SER A 22 -32.25 5.14 -7.67
N ASP A 23 -32.53 4.15 -6.82
CA ASP A 23 -31.60 3.65 -5.81
C ASP A 23 -30.38 2.99 -6.45
N ALA A 24 -30.53 2.27 -7.56
CA ALA A 24 -29.44 1.67 -8.32
C ALA A 24 -28.55 2.72 -8.99
N GLU A 25 -29.14 3.79 -9.57
CA GLU A 25 -28.39 4.91 -10.15
C GLU A 25 -27.60 5.68 -9.08
N ILE A 26 -28.20 5.94 -7.91
CA ILE A 26 -27.52 6.58 -6.78
C ILE A 26 -26.34 5.74 -6.32
N ALA A 27 -26.53 4.44 -6.09
CA ALA A 27 -25.48 3.53 -5.68
C ALA A 27 -24.33 3.45 -6.70
N GLU A 28 -24.64 3.51 -8.01
CA GLU A 28 -23.61 3.56 -9.05
C GLU A 28 -22.84 4.88 -9.04
N MET A 29 -23.53 6.00 -8.83
CA MET A 29 -22.87 7.31 -8.70
C MET A 29 -21.95 7.36 -7.49
N GLU A 30 -22.41 6.88 -6.34
CA GLU A 30 -21.61 6.80 -5.10
C GLU A 30 -20.37 5.91 -5.30
N ARG A 31 -20.54 4.77 -5.96
CA ARG A 31 -19.42 3.88 -6.28
C ARG A 31 -18.39 4.56 -7.20
N LYS A 32 -18.84 5.25 -8.23
CA LYS A 32 -17.98 6.01 -9.14
C LYS A 32 -17.25 7.14 -8.42
N GLN A 33 -17.92 7.82 -7.51
CA GLN A 33 -17.32 8.88 -6.71
C GLN A 33 -16.25 8.31 -5.76
N ALA A 34 -16.56 7.24 -5.03
CA ALA A 34 -15.61 6.57 -4.14
C ALA A 34 -14.36 6.08 -4.87
N GLU A 35 -14.53 5.52 -6.09
CA GLU A 35 -13.40 5.07 -6.91
C GLU A 35 -12.53 6.27 -7.38
N ARG A 36 -13.14 7.39 -7.77
CA ARG A 36 -12.39 8.61 -8.12
C ARG A 36 -11.57 9.12 -6.93
N GLU A 37 -12.17 9.19 -5.75
CA GLU A 37 -11.49 9.62 -4.53
C GLU A 37 -10.35 8.66 -4.13
N LYS A 38 -10.54 7.35 -4.32
CA LYS A 38 -9.51 6.32 -4.11
C LYS A 38 -8.32 6.56 -5.04
N ILE A 39 -8.58 6.81 -6.34
CA ILE A 39 -7.54 7.10 -7.33
C ILE A 39 -6.80 8.40 -7.00
N GLU A 40 -7.50 9.46 -6.62
CA GLU A 40 -6.86 10.73 -6.26
C GLU A 40 -6.01 10.62 -4.98
N ARG A 41 -6.47 9.86 -3.97
CA ARG A 41 -5.64 9.53 -2.78
C ARG A 41 -4.40 8.76 -3.16
N TYR A 42 -4.53 7.76 -4.04
CA TYR A 42 -3.40 6.99 -4.56
C TYR A 42 -2.37 7.86 -5.27
N LYS A 43 -2.81 8.74 -6.19
CA LYS A 43 -1.93 9.65 -6.94
C LYS A 43 -1.13 10.59 -6.04
N LYS A 44 -1.67 10.99 -4.89
CA LYS A 44 -0.95 11.80 -3.89
C LYS A 44 0.20 11.03 -3.21
N GLN A 45 0.14 9.71 -3.17
CA GLN A 45 1.14 8.84 -2.55
C GLN A 45 2.15 8.30 -3.57
N ALA A 46 1.69 7.95 -4.76
CA ALA A 46 2.48 7.26 -5.78
C ALA A 46 3.22 8.23 -6.72
N PRO A 47 4.49 7.95 -7.08
CA PRO A 47 5.16 8.67 -8.16
C PRO A 47 4.38 8.57 -9.48
N ALA A 48 4.37 9.66 -10.28
CA ALA A 48 3.54 9.78 -11.49
C ALA A 48 3.69 8.60 -12.48
N ARG A 49 4.88 8.03 -12.59
CA ARG A 49 5.14 6.86 -13.46
C ARG A 49 4.34 5.61 -13.10
N TYR A 50 3.76 5.54 -11.88
CA TYR A 50 2.97 4.40 -11.41
C TYR A 50 1.46 4.68 -11.37
N TRP A 51 0.99 5.86 -11.81
CA TRP A 51 -0.42 6.21 -11.71
C TRP A 51 -1.36 5.27 -12.48
N ASN A 52 -0.87 4.69 -13.57
CA ASN A 52 -1.62 3.73 -14.39
C ASN A 52 -1.30 2.28 -14.03
N GLU A 53 -0.42 2.05 -13.06
CA GLU A 53 -0.07 0.71 -12.62
C GLU A 53 -1.09 0.18 -11.61
N SER A 54 -1.41 -1.10 -11.75
CA SER A 54 -2.30 -1.84 -10.87
C SER A 54 -1.84 -3.29 -10.77
N ILE A 55 -2.50 -4.08 -9.96
CA ILE A 55 -2.24 -5.51 -9.86
C ILE A 55 -2.48 -6.22 -11.20
N ASP A 56 -3.45 -5.73 -12.00
CA ASP A 56 -3.81 -6.32 -13.29
C ASP A 56 -2.83 -5.96 -14.41
N THR A 57 -2.10 -4.84 -14.27
CA THR A 57 -1.06 -4.46 -15.23
C THR A 57 0.27 -5.18 -14.99
N TYR A 58 0.40 -5.91 -13.87
CA TYR A 58 1.61 -6.68 -13.56
C TYR A 58 1.68 -7.96 -14.40
N LYS A 59 2.69 -8.04 -15.27
CA LYS A 59 2.92 -9.21 -16.12
C LYS A 59 3.75 -10.25 -15.37
N ALA A 60 3.14 -11.36 -14.98
CA ALA A 60 3.81 -12.49 -14.34
C ALA A 60 4.17 -13.54 -15.42
N GLU A 61 5.41 -13.52 -15.91
CA GLU A 61 5.92 -14.40 -16.96
C GLU A 61 6.74 -15.56 -16.39
N THR A 62 7.14 -15.48 -15.13
CA THR A 62 7.93 -16.50 -14.44
C THR A 62 7.22 -16.99 -13.19
N GLU A 63 7.59 -18.18 -12.72
CA GLU A 63 7.07 -18.74 -11.47
C GLU A 63 7.31 -17.81 -10.26
N ALA A 64 8.49 -17.16 -10.20
CA ALA A 64 8.82 -16.21 -9.14
C ALA A 64 7.89 -14.98 -9.17
N GLN A 65 7.58 -14.46 -10.36
CA GLN A 65 6.64 -13.35 -10.54
C GLN A 65 5.21 -13.76 -10.20
N THR A 66 4.80 -14.97 -10.55
CA THR A 66 3.48 -15.53 -10.18
C THR A 66 3.37 -15.67 -8.67
N LYS A 67 4.40 -16.17 -7.98
CA LYS A 67 4.46 -16.23 -6.52
C LYS A 67 4.35 -14.84 -5.89
N ALA A 68 5.05 -13.84 -6.43
CA ALA A 68 4.98 -12.47 -5.95
C ALA A 68 3.58 -11.86 -6.13
N LEU A 69 2.94 -12.11 -7.28
CA LEU A 69 1.57 -11.65 -7.55
C LEU A 69 0.56 -12.31 -6.62
N ASN A 70 0.67 -13.62 -6.37
CA ASN A 70 -0.22 -14.32 -5.44
C ASN A 70 -0.03 -13.82 -4.00
N ALA A 71 1.22 -13.69 -3.53
CA ALA A 71 1.50 -13.11 -2.21
C ALA A 71 0.93 -11.68 -2.06
N THR A 72 0.93 -10.90 -3.14
CA THR A 72 0.31 -9.55 -3.17
C THR A 72 -1.20 -9.63 -3.00
N ARG A 73 -1.89 -10.55 -3.69
CA ARG A 73 -3.34 -10.76 -3.57
C ARG A 73 -3.73 -11.25 -2.18
N ASP A 74 -2.97 -12.22 -1.66
CA ASP A 74 -3.19 -12.76 -0.31
C ASP A 74 -3.03 -11.67 0.76
N PHE A 75 -2.04 -10.79 0.58
CA PHE A 75 -1.82 -9.66 1.49
C PHE A 75 -2.96 -8.63 1.43
N ILE A 76 -3.48 -8.30 0.24
CA ILE A 76 -4.64 -7.41 0.09
C ILE A 76 -5.84 -8.00 0.85
N ASN A 77 -6.15 -9.27 0.64
CA ASN A 77 -7.24 -9.96 1.33
C ASN A 77 -7.03 -9.94 2.86
N ALA A 78 -5.81 -10.19 3.34
CA ALA A 78 -5.47 -10.14 4.76
C ALA A 78 -5.69 -8.74 5.37
N VAL A 79 -5.26 -7.68 4.67
CA VAL A 79 -5.46 -6.28 5.09
C VAL A 79 -6.95 -5.93 5.17
N ASP A 80 -7.75 -6.36 4.20
CA ASP A 80 -9.18 -6.08 4.16
C ASP A 80 -9.95 -6.85 5.25
N CYS A 81 -9.47 -8.04 5.63
CA CYS A 81 -9.96 -8.79 6.79
C CYS A 81 -9.46 -8.26 8.14
N GLY A 82 -8.64 -7.19 8.17
CA GLY A 82 -8.08 -6.62 9.40
C GLY A 82 -6.99 -7.48 10.06
N ALA A 83 -6.37 -8.41 9.32
CA ALA A 83 -5.32 -9.26 9.85
C ALA A 83 -4.02 -8.46 10.11
N PHE A 84 -3.29 -8.86 11.15
CA PHE A 84 -1.93 -8.39 11.38
C PHE A 84 -0.98 -9.15 10.44
N CYS A 85 -0.53 -8.47 9.41
CA CYS A 85 0.33 -9.04 8.37
C CYS A 85 1.42 -8.05 7.94
N SER A 86 2.55 -8.58 7.50
CA SER A 86 3.63 -7.79 6.91
C SER A 86 4.14 -8.48 5.65
N LEU A 87 4.68 -7.70 4.72
CA LEU A 87 5.24 -8.21 3.47
C LEU A 87 6.63 -7.62 3.25
N ILE A 88 7.60 -8.46 2.92
CA ILE A 88 8.97 -8.02 2.68
C ILE A 88 9.32 -8.37 1.23
N PHE A 89 9.50 -7.37 0.39
CA PHE A 89 9.92 -7.50 -1.00
C PHE A 89 11.43 -7.23 -1.11
N ILE A 90 12.20 -8.25 -1.45
CA ILE A 90 13.66 -8.19 -1.60
C ILE A 90 14.11 -8.68 -2.98
N GLY A 91 15.33 -8.38 -3.35
CA GLY A 91 15.97 -8.89 -4.57
C GLY A 91 16.26 -7.85 -5.63
N THR A 92 16.52 -8.28 -6.86
CA THR A 92 17.14 -7.47 -7.91
C THR A 92 16.31 -6.27 -8.35
N VAL A 93 16.99 -5.21 -8.80
CA VAL A 93 16.39 -3.95 -9.27
C VAL A 93 15.58 -4.15 -10.55
N GLY A 94 14.42 -3.51 -10.64
CA GLY A 94 13.61 -3.50 -11.88
C GLY A 94 12.71 -4.71 -12.07
N THR A 95 12.52 -5.54 -11.06
CA THR A 95 11.71 -6.77 -11.10
C THR A 95 10.25 -6.59 -10.67
N GLY A 96 9.80 -5.35 -10.39
CA GLY A 96 8.39 -5.05 -10.11
C GLY A 96 8.01 -4.90 -8.63
N LYS A 97 8.96 -4.91 -7.67
CA LYS A 97 8.68 -4.75 -6.23
C LYS A 97 7.82 -3.52 -5.91
N THR A 98 8.27 -2.34 -6.35
CA THR A 98 7.56 -1.07 -6.16
C THR A 98 6.20 -1.06 -6.88
N HIS A 99 6.09 -1.68 -8.06
CA HIS A 99 4.83 -1.82 -8.80
C HIS A 99 3.78 -2.56 -7.93
N LEU A 100 4.10 -3.75 -7.46
CA LEU A 100 3.18 -4.55 -6.64
C LEU A 100 2.84 -3.88 -5.30
N ALA A 101 3.82 -3.25 -4.64
CA ALA A 101 3.56 -2.53 -3.39
C ALA A 101 2.63 -1.31 -3.59
N LEU A 102 2.80 -0.57 -4.67
CA LEU A 102 1.92 0.54 -5.03
C LEU A 102 0.54 0.05 -5.47
N SER A 103 0.44 -1.12 -6.10
CA SER A 103 -0.84 -1.76 -6.39
C SER A 103 -1.61 -2.07 -5.10
N ILE A 104 -0.93 -2.52 -4.04
CA ILE A 104 -1.54 -2.72 -2.72
C ILE A 104 -2.03 -1.38 -2.13
N ILE A 105 -1.24 -0.31 -2.21
CA ILE A 105 -1.66 1.04 -1.76
C ILE A 105 -2.89 1.52 -2.56
N ARG A 106 -2.95 1.22 -3.86
CA ARG A 106 -4.10 1.56 -4.70
C ARG A 106 -5.37 0.86 -4.21
N GLU A 107 -5.29 -0.41 -3.83
CA GLU A 107 -6.44 -1.19 -3.35
C GLU A 107 -6.82 -0.87 -1.91
N CYS A 108 -5.87 -0.96 -0.98
CA CYS A 108 -6.13 -0.85 0.45
C CYS A 108 -6.06 0.59 0.99
N GLY A 109 -5.49 1.54 0.23
CA GLY A 109 -5.08 2.84 0.77
C GLY A 109 -3.83 2.71 1.64
N GLY A 110 -3.39 3.82 2.24
CA GLY A 110 -2.22 3.85 3.12
C GLY A 110 -1.17 4.86 2.68
N LEU A 111 0.03 4.73 3.23
CA LEU A 111 1.17 5.61 2.96
C LEU A 111 2.27 4.87 2.21
N TYR A 112 2.83 5.52 1.19
CA TYR A 112 4.06 5.09 0.52
C TYR A 112 5.16 6.11 0.76
N ARG A 113 6.32 5.66 1.23
CA ARG A 113 7.49 6.51 1.49
C ARG A 113 8.78 5.81 1.07
N LEU A 114 9.72 6.60 0.59
CA LEU A 114 11.12 6.16 0.52
C LEU A 114 11.72 6.23 1.93
N SER A 115 12.55 5.28 2.30
CA SER A 115 13.19 5.29 3.62
C SER A 115 14.03 6.55 3.85
N SER A 116 14.71 7.04 2.81
CA SER A 116 15.47 8.29 2.85
C SER A 116 14.62 9.52 3.16
N ASN A 117 13.37 9.56 2.67
CA ASN A 117 12.47 10.69 2.94
C ASN A 117 12.05 10.72 4.41
N ILE A 118 11.77 9.56 5.00
CA ILE A 118 11.42 9.46 6.43
C ILE A 118 12.61 9.91 7.30
N VAL A 119 13.83 9.46 6.97
CA VAL A 119 15.05 9.90 7.67
C VAL A 119 15.21 11.42 7.59
N GLU A 120 14.95 12.01 6.44
CA GLU A 120 15.04 13.47 6.26
C GLU A 120 13.95 14.21 7.03
N GLU A 121 12.72 13.70 7.06
CA GLU A 121 11.63 14.26 7.88
C GLU A 121 11.99 14.26 9.37
N LEU A 122 12.52 13.15 9.90
CA LEU A 122 12.97 13.04 11.28
C LEU A 122 14.16 13.97 11.60
N ARG A 123 15.07 14.17 10.65
CA ARG A 123 16.15 15.16 10.81
C ARG A 123 15.62 16.58 10.90
N ARG A 124 14.65 16.92 10.05
CA ARG A 124 14.00 18.24 10.07
C ARG A 124 13.23 18.48 11.36
N ALA A 125 12.62 17.45 11.93
CA ALA A 125 11.91 17.53 13.20
C ALA A 125 12.81 17.90 14.41
N LYS A 126 14.13 17.70 14.29
CA LYS A 126 15.11 18.11 15.32
C LYS A 126 15.45 19.60 15.25
N SER A 127 14.98 20.33 14.26
CA SER A 127 15.18 21.78 14.13
C SER A 127 14.26 22.53 15.08
N PHE A 128 14.74 23.61 15.67
CA PHE A 128 13.94 24.47 16.54
C PHE A 128 12.72 25.13 15.84
N THR A 129 12.74 25.19 14.51
CA THR A 129 11.66 25.72 13.66
C THR A 129 10.77 24.62 13.05
N ALA A 130 10.90 23.39 13.51
CA ALA A 130 10.12 22.28 12.99
C ALA A 130 8.62 22.48 13.25
N LYS A 131 7.80 22.15 12.25
CA LYS A 131 6.33 22.22 12.39
C LYS A 131 5.76 20.99 13.11
N GLU A 132 6.44 19.86 12.99
CA GLU A 132 6.09 18.57 13.58
C GLU A 132 7.27 18.06 14.39
N SER A 133 7.01 17.47 15.54
CA SER A 133 8.00 16.80 16.37
C SER A 133 8.33 15.41 15.83
N GLU A 134 9.48 14.86 16.23
CA GLU A 134 9.86 13.46 15.92
C GLU A 134 8.78 12.47 16.39
N ALA A 135 8.19 12.71 17.57
CA ALA A 135 7.12 11.87 18.12
C ALA A 135 5.84 11.88 17.24
N GLU A 136 5.43 13.04 16.74
CA GLU A 136 4.26 13.16 15.84
C GLU A 136 4.52 12.45 14.51
N ILE A 137 5.71 12.58 13.93
CA ILE A 137 6.08 11.88 12.70
C ILE A 137 6.06 10.37 12.90
N LEU A 138 6.65 9.87 14.00
CA LEU A 138 6.64 8.44 14.32
C LEU A 138 5.23 7.93 14.59
N ASP A 139 4.39 8.71 15.26
CA ASP A 139 2.98 8.38 15.49
C ASP A 139 2.19 8.30 14.18
N ASN A 140 2.38 9.24 13.26
CA ASN A 140 1.76 9.25 11.94
C ASN A 140 2.10 7.98 11.15
N TYR A 141 3.37 7.56 11.15
CA TYR A 141 3.78 6.32 10.50
C TYR A 141 3.33 5.07 11.26
N GLY A 142 3.32 5.12 12.59
CA GLY A 142 2.86 4.04 13.47
C GLY A 142 1.37 3.77 13.33
N SER A 143 0.55 4.81 13.22
CA SER A 143 -0.92 4.73 13.17
C SER A 143 -1.50 4.49 11.78
N ALA A 144 -0.76 4.76 10.71
CA ALA A 144 -1.22 4.61 9.34
C ALA A 144 -1.83 3.22 9.09
N ARG A 145 -2.99 3.17 8.40
CA ARG A 145 -3.69 1.91 8.08
C ARG A 145 -2.76 0.88 7.45
N LEU A 146 -1.97 1.29 6.46
CA LEU A 146 -0.93 0.51 5.79
C LEU A 146 0.25 1.44 5.52
N LEU A 147 1.47 0.96 5.71
CA LEU A 147 2.69 1.69 5.39
C LEU A 147 3.59 0.85 4.49
N VAL A 148 4.01 1.45 3.38
CA VAL A 148 5.08 0.95 2.51
C VAL A 148 6.32 1.79 2.73
N ILE A 149 7.44 1.15 3.10
CA ILE A 149 8.77 1.77 3.15
C ILE A 149 9.62 1.17 2.03
N ASP A 150 9.97 1.99 1.04
CA ASP A 150 10.73 1.54 -0.14
C ASP A 150 12.19 2.03 -0.11
N GLU A 151 13.02 1.37 -0.89
CA GLU A 151 14.46 1.63 -1.06
C GLU A 151 15.29 1.52 0.23
N ILE A 152 14.91 0.65 1.15
CA ILE A 152 15.64 0.40 2.40
C ILE A 152 17.07 -0.08 2.09
N GLY A 153 18.05 0.52 2.80
CA GLY A 153 19.48 0.18 2.69
C GLY A 153 20.18 0.83 1.51
N ARG A 154 19.59 1.86 0.86
CA ARG A 154 20.22 2.64 -0.21
C ARG A 154 20.75 4.00 0.24
N GLY A 155 20.37 4.44 1.43
CA GLY A 155 20.76 5.74 1.96
C GLY A 155 22.22 5.75 2.44
N VAL A 156 22.81 6.95 2.53
CA VAL A 156 24.17 7.17 3.08
C VAL A 156 24.17 7.21 4.62
N ALA A 157 23.03 7.30 5.25
CA ALA A 157 22.85 7.47 6.70
C ALA A 157 22.35 6.16 7.35
N ALA A 158 23.10 5.08 7.19
CA ALA A 158 22.69 3.74 7.62
C ALA A 158 22.25 3.65 9.10
N ALA A 159 22.97 4.27 10.03
CA ALA A 159 22.64 4.22 11.45
C ALA A 159 21.32 4.93 11.78
N GLU A 160 21.05 6.08 11.16
CA GLU A 160 19.79 6.81 11.35
C GLU A 160 18.61 6.05 10.71
N GLU A 161 18.83 5.46 9.51
CA GLU A 161 17.83 4.64 8.84
C GLU A 161 17.47 3.39 9.65
N GLN A 162 18.47 2.69 10.22
CA GLN A 162 18.24 1.54 11.10
C GLN A 162 17.47 1.91 12.36
N TYR A 163 17.83 3.03 13.00
CA TYR A 163 17.11 3.53 14.16
C TYR A 163 15.65 3.85 13.83
N MET A 164 15.42 4.57 12.76
CA MET A 164 14.08 4.91 12.24
C MET A 164 13.27 3.67 11.95
N LEU A 165 13.84 2.71 11.22
CA LEU A 165 13.16 1.44 10.89
C LEU A 165 12.76 0.69 12.16
N TYR A 166 13.66 0.59 13.15
CA TYR A 166 13.34 -0.04 14.42
C TYR A 166 12.15 0.63 15.12
N GLN A 167 12.17 1.96 15.24
CA GLN A 167 11.09 2.71 15.88
C GLN A 167 9.74 2.49 15.19
N ILE A 168 9.70 2.64 13.86
CA ILE A 168 8.47 2.47 13.09
C ILE A 168 7.97 1.02 13.13
N ILE A 169 8.85 0.04 12.95
CA ILE A 169 8.47 -1.38 12.98
C ILE A 169 7.93 -1.74 14.37
N ASN A 170 8.59 -1.27 15.45
CA ASN A 170 8.16 -1.50 16.81
C ASN A 170 6.77 -0.90 17.10
N GLU A 171 6.54 0.33 16.69
CA GLU A 171 5.27 1.02 16.88
C GLU A 171 4.14 0.32 16.11
N ARG A 172 4.40 -0.08 14.86
CA ARG A 172 3.44 -0.78 14.03
C ARG A 172 3.16 -2.21 14.50
N TYR A 173 4.18 -2.89 15.02
CA TYR A 173 4.02 -4.18 15.69
C TYR A 173 3.07 -4.07 16.89
N ASN A 174 3.31 -3.12 17.79
CA ASN A 174 2.49 -2.89 18.97
C ASN A 174 1.03 -2.55 18.61
N ARG A 175 0.81 -1.82 17.52
CA ARG A 175 -0.52 -1.44 17.02
C ARG A 175 -1.12 -2.46 16.04
N ARG A 176 -0.43 -3.56 15.78
CA ARG A 176 -0.84 -4.61 14.82
C ARG A 176 -1.19 -4.04 13.45
N LYS A 177 -0.37 -3.13 12.91
CA LYS A 177 -0.60 -2.44 11.64
C LYS A 177 0.14 -3.12 10.48
N PRO A 178 -0.55 -3.39 9.35
CA PRO A 178 0.05 -3.99 8.16
C PRO A 178 1.21 -3.15 7.61
N THR A 179 2.33 -3.81 7.28
CA THR A 179 3.56 -3.12 6.85
C THR A 179 4.20 -3.80 5.65
N ILE A 180 4.66 -3.02 4.67
CA ILE A 180 5.42 -3.52 3.52
C ILE A 180 6.81 -2.87 3.54
N LEU A 181 7.84 -3.71 3.49
CA LEU A 181 9.24 -3.28 3.44
C LEU A 181 9.85 -3.71 2.10
N ILE A 182 10.56 -2.80 1.43
CA ILE A 182 11.16 -3.06 0.13
C ILE A 182 12.66 -2.76 0.17
N SER A 183 13.46 -3.72 -0.26
CA SER A 183 14.90 -3.57 -0.40
C SER A 183 15.43 -4.25 -1.68
N ASN A 184 16.57 -3.76 -2.17
CA ASN A 184 17.31 -4.41 -3.25
C ASN A 184 18.40 -5.35 -2.75
N GLN A 185 18.50 -5.54 -1.44
CA GLN A 185 19.45 -6.45 -0.80
C GLN A 185 19.00 -7.91 -0.89
N ALA A 186 19.92 -8.84 -0.72
CA ALA A 186 19.59 -10.23 -0.48
C ALA A 186 18.96 -10.40 0.93
N LYS A 187 18.20 -11.47 1.14
CA LYS A 187 17.47 -11.72 2.39
C LYS A 187 18.35 -11.62 3.64
N LYS A 188 19.52 -12.26 3.61
CA LYS A 188 20.46 -12.25 4.74
C LYS A 188 20.96 -10.83 5.05
N ASP A 189 21.33 -10.09 4.02
CA ASP A 189 21.85 -8.73 4.17
C ASP A 189 20.78 -7.76 4.66
N PHE A 190 19.56 -7.88 4.15
CA PHE A 190 18.42 -7.10 4.61
C PHE A 190 18.11 -7.35 6.08
N LEU A 191 18.03 -8.61 6.53
CA LEU A 191 17.78 -8.95 7.94
C LEU A 191 18.88 -8.45 8.86
N ASN A 192 20.14 -8.57 8.45
CA ASN A 192 21.26 -8.00 9.17
C ASN A 192 21.17 -6.46 9.23
N TYR A 193 20.74 -5.82 8.12
CA TYR A 193 20.64 -4.38 8.03
C TYR A 193 19.58 -3.82 8.97
N ILE A 194 18.38 -4.37 9.02
CA ILE A 194 17.31 -3.88 9.91
C ILE A 194 17.57 -4.19 11.39
N GLY A 195 18.50 -5.09 11.69
CA GLY A 195 18.89 -5.49 13.02
C GLY A 195 17.98 -6.55 13.65
N ILE A 196 18.52 -7.27 14.64
CA ILE A 196 17.88 -8.43 15.28
C ILE A 196 16.51 -8.07 15.89
N ALA A 197 16.42 -6.92 16.56
CA ALA A 197 15.19 -6.52 17.26
C ALA A 197 14.02 -6.21 16.30
N ALA A 198 14.28 -5.59 15.15
CA ALA A 198 13.27 -5.35 14.12
C ALA A 198 12.93 -6.65 13.38
N ALA A 199 13.93 -7.47 13.07
CA ALA A 199 13.74 -8.76 12.41
C ALA A 199 12.87 -9.71 13.26
N ASP A 200 13.09 -9.77 14.58
CA ASP A 200 12.30 -10.59 15.51
C ASP A 200 10.81 -10.24 15.45
N ARG A 201 10.46 -8.95 15.51
CA ARG A 201 9.06 -8.49 15.40
C ARG A 201 8.40 -8.84 14.07
N LEU A 202 9.17 -8.83 13.00
CA LEU A 202 8.67 -9.21 11.69
C LEU A 202 8.45 -10.71 11.53
N THR A 203 9.11 -11.58 12.32
CA THR A 203 8.94 -13.03 12.21
C THR A 203 7.52 -13.50 12.50
N GLU A 204 6.77 -12.76 13.33
CA GLU A 204 5.38 -13.12 13.69
C GLU A 204 4.41 -12.92 12.51
N SER A 205 4.65 -11.91 11.67
CA SER A 205 3.64 -11.47 10.69
C SER A 205 4.15 -11.38 9.25
N ALA A 206 5.47 -11.48 9.01
CA ALA A 206 6.02 -11.16 7.71
C ALA A 206 6.18 -12.37 6.80
N GLN A 207 5.65 -12.23 5.59
CA GLN A 207 5.99 -13.07 4.45
C GLN A 207 7.11 -12.41 3.64
N VAL A 208 8.19 -13.14 3.37
CA VAL A 208 9.29 -12.68 2.52
C VAL A 208 9.08 -13.17 1.09
N VAL A 209 9.12 -12.23 0.13
CA VAL A 209 9.00 -12.50 -1.30
C VAL A 209 10.28 -12.06 -1.99
N GLU A 210 10.96 -13.01 -2.60
CA GLU A 210 12.20 -12.75 -3.32
C GLU A 210 11.94 -12.51 -4.81
N PHE A 211 12.37 -11.36 -5.29
CA PHE A 211 12.26 -10.97 -6.69
C PHE A 211 13.58 -11.28 -7.40
N THR A 212 13.56 -12.33 -8.20
CA THR A 212 14.68 -12.79 -9.02
C THR A 212 14.39 -12.53 -10.50
N GLY A 213 15.44 -12.51 -11.35
CA GLY A 213 15.29 -12.40 -12.79
C GLY A 213 15.81 -11.08 -13.36
N LYS A 214 15.48 -10.87 -14.64
CA LYS A 214 15.93 -9.70 -15.41
C LYS A 214 15.12 -8.45 -15.07
N SER A 215 15.74 -7.30 -15.28
CA SER A 215 15.07 -6.02 -15.07
C SER A 215 14.10 -5.73 -16.22
N TYR A 216 12.81 -5.68 -15.94
CA TYR A 216 11.76 -5.28 -16.88
C TYR A 216 12.04 -3.92 -17.55
N ARG A 217 12.64 -2.97 -16.82
CA ARG A 217 13.04 -1.66 -17.39
C ARG A 217 14.09 -1.79 -18.50
N ARG A 218 14.99 -2.78 -18.41
CA ARG A 218 16.01 -3.04 -19.46
C ARG A 218 15.38 -3.72 -20.66
N GLU A 219 14.43 -4.61 -20.45
CA GLU A 219 13.69 -5.29 -21.53
C GLU A 219 12.84 -4.33 -22.33
N LEU A 220 12.07 -3.45 -21.68
CA LEU A 220 11.32 -2.38 -22.35
C LEU A 220 12.23 -1.46 -23.19
N ARG A 221 13.41 -1.14 -22.68
CA ARG A 221 14.36 -0.28 -23.40
C ARG A 221 14.92 -0.98 -24.64
N ALA A 222 15.13 -2.29 -24.56
CA ALA A 222 15.60 -3.08 -25.70
C ALA A 222 14.51 -3.30 -26.77
N GLN A 223 13.25 -3.28 -26.39
CA GLN A 223 12.10 -3.39 -27.33
C GLN A 223 11.79 -2.08 -28.05
N ASN A 224 12.19 -0.94 -27.47
CA ASN A 224 11.93 0.40 -28.04
C ASN A 224 13.18 1.02 -28.72
N ALA A 225 14.27 0.29 -28.84
CA ALA A 225 15.50 0.66 -29.53
C ALA A 225 15.64 -0.05 -30.87
#